data_3d5f66ddde49cfbae30e1a1a9544505c
#
_entry.id   3d5f66ddde49cfbae30e1a1a9544505c
#
_cell.length_a   1.000
_cell.length_b   1.000
_cell.length_c   1.000
_cell.angle_alpha   90.00
_cell.angle_beta   90.00
_cell.angle_gamma   90.00
#
_symmetry.space_group_name_H-M   'P 1'
#
loop_
_entity.id
_entity.type
_entity.pdbx_description
1 polymer ?
#
loop_
_entity_poly.entity_id
_entity_poly.type
_entity_poly.pdbx_seq_one_letter_code
_entity_poly.pdbx_strand_id
1 'polypeptide(L)'
;MTRKIQLPFVLLTIFSLILGACATPAATPPAVVEPTVAPTTAPTLPPAPTEEPKPDVAALFQGLIDSLPADKGYGTVKPAPLSEELASKPPFLLDVRESSEVEKDGYIEGAIHIPIRDLLKNLDKLPGLDEPIVVYCGVGHRGALAFASLKLLGYTDVRNLAGGLGAWKKAELPVVTGSLPAEAPSLSQPMIADQPLFTMLDEFLTGLPEGFYSIKSDKLNEALASSVPPNIVDVRTAAEFDKDGYIEGAVNVPMQEILGGLDKLPAADQPLVINCVSGHRGAIVMMALRLMGYSEVTNLAGGLNAWKAANLPVVGWVNWPQVWTEYLGSLPADQGYYTIKADALNTALIEKPPFLLDVREASEIEKDGYIEGAIHISISELLKNLDKLPAQDERIVAYCASGHRGGFAVASLRLLGYTDVVSLAGGLGAWKKANLPIVTGSPPAAPAAGTAPEVDATRLRDLDAYLSALPEGFYTVKAPDLNTELIGGAAPFILDVRTADEFAADGHIEGAVNLPVTDVLANLSQLPADKAAPIVVLCKSGHRGAMTLMALQMLGYSEVRNLAGGMNAWTAAELPVAN
;
A
#
# COMPACT_ATOMS: atom_id res chain seq x y z
N MET A 1 -50.92 -17.74 -10.91
CA MET A 1 -52.01 -17.11 -10.10
C MET A 1 -51.53 -15.68 -9.78
N THR A 2 -52.10 -14.77 -10.55
CA THR A 2 -51.84 -13.34 -10.56
C THR A 2 -52.73 -12.64 -9.53
N ARG A 3 -52.18 -11.79 -8.68
CA ARG A 3 -52.97 -10.79 -7.96
C ARG A 3 -52.30 -9.42 -8.11
N LYS A 4 -52.94 -8.59 -8.95
CA LYS A 4 -52.72 -7.13 -9.03
C LYS A 4 -53.44 -6.48 -7.86
N ILE A 5 -52.78 -5.54 -7.19
CA ILE A 5 -53.41 -4.61 -6.25
C ILE A 5 -53.27 -3.21 -6.85
N GLN A 6 -54.45 -2.57 -7.07
CA GLN A 6 -54.60 -1.20 -7.57
C GLN A 6 -54.58 -0.22 -6.40
N LEU A 7 -53.87 0.90 -6.58
CA LEU A 7 -53.99 2.12 -5.74
C LEU A 7 -55.19 2.97 -6.21
N PRO A 8 -55.94 3.63 -5.33
CA PRO A 8 -56.83 4.71 -5.73
C PRO A 8 -56.17 6.08 -5.58
N PHE A 9 -56.29 6.88 -6.63
CA PHE A 9 -56.06 8.33 -6.67
C PHE A 9 -57.12 9.05 -5.83
N VAL A 10 -56.70 9.97 -4.95
CA VAL A 10 -57.59 10.97 -4.33
C VAL A 10 -57.20 12.34 -4.86
N LEU A 11 -58.12 12.92 -5.62
CA LEU A 11 -58.07 14.28 -6.16
C LEU A 11 -58.70 15.23 -5.13
N LEU A 12 -57.95 16.22 -4.64
CA LEU A 12 -58.48 17.28 -3.77
C LEU A 12 -58.50 18.61 -4.54
N THR A 13 -59.69 19.05 -4.92
CA THR A 13 -59.96 20.35 -5.53
C THR A 13 -60.20 21.40 -4.44
N ILE A 14 -59.42 22.48 -4.48
CA ILE A 14 -59.61 23.66 -3.62
C ILE A 14 -60.32 24.75 -4.45
N PHE A 15 -61.49 25.16 -3.95
CA PHE A 15 -62.34 26.22 -4.49
C PHE A 15 -61.88 27.58 -3.94
N SER A 16 -61.58 28.54 -4.80
CA SER A 16 -61.32 29.93 -4.44
C SER A 16 -62.59 30.74 -4.49
N LEU A 17 -62.97 31.35 -3.38
CA LEU A 17 -64.03 32.32 -3.27
C LEU A 17 -63.43 33.74 -3.31
N ILE A 18 -63.90 34.53 -4.32
CA ILE A 18 -63.63 35.95 -4.44
C ILE A 18 -64.83 36.69 -3.86
N LEU A 19 -64.60 37.55 -2.83
CA LEU A 19 -65.58 38.50 -2.33
C LEU A 19 -65.05 39.92 -2.61
N GLY A 20 -65.68 40.61 -3.51
CA GLY A 20 -65.52 42.02 -3.76
C GLY A 20 -66.31 42.87 -2.78
N ALA A 21 -65.71 43.92 -2.26
CA ALA A 21 -66.38 44.97 -1.50
C ALA A 21 -66.06 46.35 -2.07
N CYS A 22 -67.08 47.05 -2.52
CA CYS A 22 -67.05 48.45 -2.95
C CYS A 22 -66.89 49.39 -1.71
N ALA A 23 -65.98 50.34 -1.78
CA ALA A 23 -65.90 51.45 -0.83
C ALA A 23 -66.05 52.79 -1.55
N THR A 24 -66.97 53.61 -1.08
CA THR A 24 -67.27 54.99 -1.51
C THR A 24 -66.24 55.99 -0.96
N PRO A 25 -66.03 57.13 -1.63
CA PRO A 25 -65.00 58.08 -1.22
C PRO A 25 -65.48 59.01 -0.10
N ALA A 26 -64.68 59.22 0.95
CA ALA A 26 -64.90 60.16 2.02
C ALA A 26 -64.13 61.48 1.80
N ALA A 27 -64.75 62.59 2.21
CA ALA A 27 -64.34 63.96 2.03
C ALA A 27 -63.08 64.36 2.77
N THR A 28 -62.30 65.27 2.19
CA THR A 28 -61.11 65.90 2.76
C THR A 28 -61.43 66.94 3.84
N PRO A 29 -60.77 66.93 5.02
CA PRO A 29 -60.81 68.05 5.97
C PRO A 29 -59.70 69.07 5.65
N PRO A 30 -59.83 70.33 6.14
CA PRO A 30 -58.98 71.48 5.79
C PRO A 30 -57.59 71.43 6.46
N ALA A 31 -56.60 72.04 5.78
CA ALA A 31 -55.20 72.04 6.14
C ALA A 31 -54.97 72.82 7.45
N VAL A 32 -54.29 72.20 8.44
CA VAL A 32 -53.72 72.84 9.58
C VAL A 32 -52.27 73.25 9.24
N VAL A 33 -51.97 74.53 9.44
CA VAL A 33 -50.64 75.12 9.25
C VAL A 33 -49.83 74.82 10.53
N GLU A 34 -48.83 73.92 10.40
CA GLU A 34 -47.88 73.70 11.50
C GLU A 34 -46.69 74.70 11.41
N PRO A 35 -46.12 75.14 12.55
CA PRO A 35 -44.99 76.02 12.54
C PRO A 35 -43.71 75.31 12.10
N THR A 36 -42.96 75.99 11.25
CA THR A 36 -41.65 75.55 10.68
C THR A 36 -40.63 75.40 11.82
N VAL A 37 -40.30 74.16 12.19
CA VAL A 37 -39.17 73.83 13.09
C VAL A 37 -37.92 73.70 12.21
N ALA A 38 -36.85 74.40 12.61
CA ALA A 38 -35.53 74.33 11.95
C ALA A 38 -34.98 72.88 11.90
N PRO A 39 -34.23 72.47 10.90
CA PRO A 39 -33.72 71.12 10.76
C PRO A 39 -32.70 70.82 11.88
N THR A 40 -33.07 69.98 12.83
CA THR A 40 -32.14 69.38 13.77
C THR A 40 -31.31 68.35 12.96
N THR A 41 -30.00 68.58 12.87
CA THR A 41 -29.08 67.60 12.32
C THR A 41 -29.20 66.27 13.07
N ALA A 42 -29.67 65.22 12.37
CA ALA A 42 -29.69 63.88 12.93
C ALA A 42 -28.24 63.45 13.31
N PRO A 43 -28.02 62.79 14.45
CA PRO A 43 -26.70 62.24 14.76
C PRO A 43 -26.29 61.25 13.66
N THR A 44 -25.15 61.50 13.06
CA THR A 44 -24.50 60.59 12.11
C THR A 44 -24.23 59.30 12.90
N LEU A 45 -24.91 58.18 12.54
CA LEU A 45 -24.56 56.87 13.02
C LEU A 45 -23.08 56.64 12.67
N PRO A 46 -22.27 56.08 13.60
CA PRO A 46 -20.91 55.70 13.26
C PRO A 46 -20.97 54.72 12.06
N PRO A 47 -20.00 54.79 11.14
CA PRO A 47 -19.93 53.83 10.03
C PRO A 47 -20.00 52.40 10.58
N ALA A 48 -20.80 51.55 9.94
CA ALA A 48 -20.85 50.15 10.26
C ALA A 48 -19.39 49.62 10.29
N PRO A 49 -19.02 48.74 11.22
CA PRO A 49 -17.70 48.12 11.24
C PRO A 49 -17.43 47.56 9.84
N THR A 50 -16.34 48.00 9.21
CA THR A 50 -15.88 47.41 7.96
C THR A 50 -15.56 45.97 8.28
N GLU A 51 -16.29 45.02 7.70
CA GLU A 51 -15.94 43.60 7.81
C GLU A 51 -14.50 43.43 7.33
N GLU A 52 -13.64 42.86 8.17
CA GLU A 52 -12.28 42.54 7.77
C GLU A 52 -12.35 41.53 6.59
N PRO A 53 -11.50 41.68 5.56
CA PRO A 53 -11.54 40.79 4.43
C PRO A 53 -11.28 39.34 4.89
N LYS A 54 -12.16 38.43 4.47
CA LYS A 54 -11.98 36.98 4.76
C LYS A 54 -10.70 36.49 4.11
N PRO A 55 -9.94 35.60 4.78
CA PRO A 55 -8.74 35.00 4.22
C PRO A 55 -9.03 34.29 2.88
N ASP A 56 -8.15 34.46 1.90
CA ASP A 56 -8.18 33.65 0.67
C ASP A 56 -7.64 32.24 0.95
N VAL A 57 -8.55 31.35 1.31
CA VAL A 57 -8.23 29.97 1.71
C VAL A 57 -7.50 29.22 0.61
N ALA A 58 -7.93 29.39 -0.65
CA ALA A 58 -7.29 28.70 -1.77
C ALA A 58 -5.84 29.13 -1.94
N ALA A 59 -5.56 30.45 -1.92
CA ALA A 59 -4.20 30.97 -2.03
C ALA A 59 -3.32 30.55 -0.83
N LEU A 60 -3.86 30.59 0.40
CA LEU A 60 -3.13 30.19 1.62
C LEU A 60 -2.73 28.72 1.58
N PHE A 61 -3.67 27.82 1.28
CA PHE A 61 -3.37 26.39 1.20
C PHE A 61 -2.54 26.03 -0.02
N GLN A 62 -2.70 26.70 -1.17
CA GLN A 62 -1.80 26.49 -2.31
C GLN A 62 -0.36 26.86 -1.94
N GLY A 63 -0.16 28.01 -1.30
CA GLY A 63 1.17 28.41 -0.79
C GLY A 63 1.76 27.42 0.21
N LEU A 64 0.95 26.88 1.12
CA LEU A 64 1.38 25.81 2.01
C LEU A 64 1.79 24.57 1.23
N ILE A 65 0.93 24.07 0.34
CA ILE A 65 1.16 22.86 -0.46
C ILE A 65 2.44 22.99 -1.30
N ASP A 66 2.65 24.12 -1.95
CA ASP A 66 3.83 24.40 -2.77
C ASP A 66 5.13 24.47 -1.96
N SER A 67 5.01 24.81 -0.67
CA SER A 67 6.14 24.83 0.26
C SER A 67 6.57 23.46 0.75
N LEU A 68 5.77 22.39 0.50
CA LEU A 68 6.02 21.04 1.03
C LEU A 68 6.85 20.20 0.05
N PRO A 69 8.13 19.92 0.36
CA PRO A 69 8.99 19.14 -0.51
C PRO A 69 8.64 17.65 -0.50
N ALA A 70 8.50 17.07 -1.69
CA ALA A 70 8.15 15.65 -1.85
C ALA A 70 9.25 14.71 -1.32
N ASP A 71 10.51 15.06 -1.52
CA ASP A 71 11.69 14.33 -1.03
C ASP A 71 11.78 14.28 0.51
N LYS A 72 11.14 15.24 1.20
CA LYS A 72 10.98 15.26 2.66
C LYS A 72 9.60 14.77 3.12
N GLY A 73 8.92 13.96 2.31
CA GLY A 73 7.64 13.34 2.66
C GLY A 73 6.51 14.34 2.94
N TYR A 74 6.53 15.51 2.29
CA TYR A 74 5.53 16.56 2.47
C TYR A 74 5.39 17.05 3.92
N GLY A 75 6.50 17.19 4.63
CA GLY A 75 6.50 17.63 6.02
C GLY A 75 6.23 16.52 7.05
N THR A 76 6.50 15.27 6.70
CA THR A 76 6.41 14.15 7.65
C THR A 76 7.78 13.65 8.11
N VAL A 77 7.81 13.02 9.29
CA VAL A 77 8.96 12.26 9.79
C VAL A 77 8.54 10.82 10.10
N LYS A 78 9.39 9.83 9.78
CA LYS A 78 9.13 8.42 10.09
C LYS A 78 9.49 8.09 11.55
N PRO A 79 8.92 7.01 12.16
CA PRO A 79 9.20 6.64 13.55
C PRO A 79 10.69 6.45 13.88
N ALA A 80 11.45 5.68 13.08
CA ALA A 80 12.85 5.41 13.39
C ALA A 80 13.73 6.67 13.36
N PRO A 81 13.73 7.53 12.31
CA PRO A 81 14.43 8.81 12.34
C PRO A 81 14.01 9.71 13.50
N LEU A 82 12.72 9.77 13.85
CA LEU A 82 12.30 10.56 15.01
C LEU A 82 12.85 10.00 16.32
N SER A 83 12.90 8.68 16.47
CA SER A 83 13.50 8.05 17.67
C SER A 83 14.98 8.42 17.84
N GLU A 84 15.74 8.48 16.75
CA GLU A 84 17.14 8.92 16.75
C GLU A 84 17.27 10.41 17.12
N GLU A 85 16.38 11.27 16.59
CA GLU A 85 16.34 12.69 16.93
C GLU A 85 16.01 12.90 18.41
N LEU A 86 15.04 12.18 18.96
CA LEU A 86 14.65 12.25 20.38
C LEU A 86 15.81 11.87 21.31
N ALA A 87 16.68 10.95 20.89
CA ALA A 87 17.85 10.54 21.67
C ALA A 87 19.02 11.54 21.60
N SER A 88 19.11 12.37 20.55
CA SER A 88 20.27 13.26 20.31
C SER A 88 19.97 14.75 20.46
N LYS A 89 19.00 15.25 19.72
CA LYS A 89 18.54 16.65 19.73
C LYS A 89 17.01 16.66 19.63
N PRO A 90 16.29 16.44 20.74
CA PRO A 90 14.85 16.27 20.72
C PRO A 90 14.12 17.53 20.21
N PRO A 91 13.23 17.40 19.20
CA PRO A 91 12.27 18.43 18.84
C PRO A 91 11.19 18.55 19.94
N PHE A 92 10.46 19.65 19.95
CA PHE A 92 9.23 19.74 20.76
C PHE A 92 8.22 18.72 20.23
N LEU A 93 7.81 17.78 21.08
CA LEU A 93 6.92 16.70 20.68
C LEU A 93 5.50 16.98 21.17
N LEU A 94 4.53 17.08 20.24
CA LEU A 94 3.15 17.48 20.51
C LEU A 94 2.16 16.36 20.21
N ASP A 95 1.49 15.85 21.24
CA ASP A 95 0.39 14.88 21.11
C ASP A 95 -0.96 15.61 21.03
N VAL A 96 -1.66 15.50 19.89
CA VAL A 96 -2.94 16.18 19.67
C VAL A 96 -4.15 15.25 19.76
N ARG A 97 -3.99 14.09 20.41
CA ARG A 97 -5.09 13.15 20.66
C ARG A 97 -6.00 13.62 21.79
N GLU A 98 -7.16 12.98 21.91
CA GLU A 98 -8.02 13.17 23.08
C GLU A 98 -7.39 12.54 24.33
N SER A 99 -7.64 13.09 25.51
CA SER A 99 -7.05 12.61 26.78
C SER A 99 -7.33 11.12 27.02
N SER A 100 -8.56 10.66 26.71
CA SER A 100 -8.94 9.25 26.84
C SER A 100 -8.14 8.28 25.97
N GLU A 101 -7.68 8.75 24.80
CA GLU A 101 -6.80 7.95 23.92
C GLU A 101 -5.38 7.87 24.50
N VAL A 102 -4.89 8.97 25.07
CA VAL A 102 -3.55 9.03 25.68
C VAL A 102 -3.49 8.14 26.92
N GLU A 103 -4.51 8.19 27.78
CA GLU A 103 -4.63 7.35 28.98
C GLU A 103 -4.67 5.85 28.61
N LYS A 104 -5.44 5.50 27.58
CA LYS A 104 -5.62 4.13 27.13
C LYS A 104 -4.40 3.57 26.43
N ASP A 105 -3.86 4.33 25.47
CA ASP A 105 -2.88 3.84 24.50
C ASP A 105 -1.44 4.23 24.82
N GLY A 106 -1.22 5.06 25.84
CA GLY A 106 0.08 5.62 26.17
C GLY A 106 0.51 6.74 25.22
N TYR A 107 1.70 7.28 25.40
CA TYR A 107 2.28 8.38 24.64
C TYR A 107 3.80 8.21 24.44
N ILE A 108 4.38 8.96 23.51
CA ILE A 108 5.83 8.97 23.30
C ILE A 108 6.47 9.82 24.40
N GLU A 109 7.51 9.31 25.06
CA GLU A 109 8.19 9.99 26.15
C GLU A 109 8.66 11.40 25.76
N GLY A 110 8.47 12.37 26.66
CA GLY A 110 8.76 13.79 26.42
C GLY A 110 7.67 14.56 25.65
N ALA A 111 6.58 13.91 25.25
CA ALA A 111 5.49 14.60 24.57
C ALA A 111 4.73 15.56 25.51
N ILE A 112 4.35 16.70 24.97
CA ILE A 112 3.36 17.60 25.54
C ILE A 112 2.01 17.26 24.93
N HIS A 113 0.98 17.15 25.76
CA HIS A 113 -0.37 16.82 25.33
C HIS A 113 -1.26 18.06 25.27
N ILE A 114 -1.77 18.38 24.09
CA ILE A 114 -2.77 19.41 23.84
C ILE A 114 -3.77 18.84 22.83
N PRO A 115 -5.02 18.50 23.24
CA PRO A 115 -6.03 18.03 22.30
C PRO A 115 -6.20 18.99 21.13
N ILE A 116 -6.42 18.46 19.93
CA ILE A 116 -6.44 19.27 18.70
C ILE A 116 -7.44 20.42 18.75
N ARG A 117 -8.60 20.24 19.43
CA ARG A 117 -9.63 21.28 19.57
C ARG A 117 -9.21 22.44 20.45
N ASP A 118 -8.21 22.23 21.29
CA ASP A 118 -7.67 23.24 22.22
C ASP A 118 -6.33 23.80 21.75
N LEU A 119 -5.79 23.32 20.62
CA LEU A 119 -4.44 23.63 20.17
C LEU A 119 -4.18 25.13 20.06
N LEU A 120 -5.02 25.86 19.32
CA LEU A 120 -4.75 27.28 19.05
C LEU A 120 -5.03 28.18 20.25
N LYS A 121 -5.79 27.71 21.25
CA LYS A 121 -5.98 28.38 22.54
C LYS A 121 -4.81 28.21 23.50
N ASN A 122 -3.87 27.32 23.16
CA ASN A 122 -2.71 26.98 24.01
C ASN A 122 -1.38 27.22 23.26
N LEU A 123 -1.32 28.20 22.36
CA LEU A 123 -0.08 28.53 21.63
C LEU A 123 1.02 29.05 22.59
N ASP A 124 0.66 29.57 23.78
CA ASP A 124 1.60 29.93 24.83
C ASP A 124 2.36 28.75 25.43
N LYS A 125 1.91 27.53 25.17
CA LYS A 125 2.58 26.27 25.57
C LYS A 125 3.51 25.72 24.49
N LEU A 126 3.51 26.32 23.30
CA LEU A 126 4.37 25.91 22.18
C LEU A 126 5.68 26.74 22.16
N PRO A 127 6.76 26.20 21.59
CA PRO A 127 8.01 26.94 21.42
C PRO A 127 7.88 28.06 20.39
N GLY A 128 8.97 28.80 20.15
CA GLY A 128 9.01 29.87 19.14
C GLY A 128 8.70 29.39 17.73
N LEU A 129 8.34 30.34 16.85
CA LEU A 129 7.87 30.05 15.47
C LEU A 129 8.91 29.30 14.60
N ASP A 130 10.19 29.41 14.91
CA ASP A 130 11.31 28.80 14.20
C ASP A 130 11.90 27.56 14.88
N GLU A 131 11.35 27.18 16.04
CA GLU A 131 11.79 25.99 16.77
C GLU A 131 11.16 24.71 16.20
N PRO A 132 11.90 23.56 16.24
CA PRO A 132 11.40 22.32 15.65
C PRO A 132 10.27 21.70 16.47
N ILE A 133 9.14 21.47 15.83
CA ILE A 133 7.96 20.81 16.40
C ILE A 133 7.65 19.53 15.61
N VAL A 134 7.44 18.42 16.31
CA VAL A 134 6.85 17.20 15.73
C VAL A 134 5.48 16.96 16.36
N VAL A 135 4.46 17.03 15.52
CA VAL A 135 3.07 16.76 15.93
C VAL A 135 2.73 15.31 15.66
N TYR A 136 1.97 14.68 16.54
CA TYR A 136 1.43 13.35 16.25
C TYR A 136 0.02 13.14 16.82
N CYS A 137 -0.67 12.15 16.24
CA CYS A 137 -1.92 11.61 16.75
C CYS A 137 -1.95 10.07 16.64
N GLY A 138 -3.11 9.42 16.62
CA GLY A 138 -3.20 7.96 16.47
C GLY A 138 -2.65 7.42 15.15
N VAL A 139 -3.04 8.05 14.00
CA VAL A 139 -2.75 7.56 12.64
C VAL A 139 -2.22 8.64 11.68
N GLY A 140 -1.92 9.86 12.17
CA GLY A 140 -1.35 10.96 11.39
C GLY A 140 -2.36 11.97 10.81
N HIS A 141 -3.67 11.70 10.85
CA HIS A 141 -4.73 12.58 10.32
C HIS A 141 -4.86 13.90 11.12
N ARG A 142 -5.17 13.85 12.43
CA ARG A 142 -5.25 15.04 13.29
C ARG A 142 -3.91 15.78 13.38
N GLY A 143 -2.81 15.02 13.40
CA GLY A 143 -1.46 15.60 13.31
C GLY A 143 -1.25 16.43 12.06
N ALA A 144 -1.85 16.04 10.91
CA ALA A 144 -1.80 16.82 9.68
C ALA A 144 -2.64 18.11 9.75
N LEU A 145 -3.79 18.08 10.41
CA LEU A 145 -4.60 19.30 10.64
C LEU A 145 -3.84 20.29 11.53
N ALA A 146 -3.26 19.81 12.62
CA ALA A 146 -2.42 20.62 13.51
C ALA A 146 -1.18 21.17 12.78
N PHE A 147 -0.50 20.33 12.01
CA PHE A 147 0.63 20.70 11.15
C PHE A 147 0.25 21.84 10.20
N ALA A 148 -0.86 21.69 9.45
CA ALA A 148 -1.30 22.70 8.50
C ALA A 148 -1.64 24.02 9.20
N SER A 149 -2.37 23.97 10.31
CA SER A 149 -2.73 25.16 11.10
C SER A 149 -1.49 25.89 11.61
N LEU A 150 -0.53 25.19 12.22
CA LEU A 150 0.70 25.81 12.73
C LEU A 150 1.55 26.40 11.59
N LYS A 151 1.69 25.69 10.47
CA LYS A 151 2.42 26.19 9.29
C LYS A 151 1.78 27.47 8.74
N LEU A 152 0.47 27.51 8.60
CA LEU A 152 -0.27 28.70 8.16
C LEU A 152 -0.15 29.89 9.13
N LEU A 153 -0.01 29.62 10.43
CA LEU A 153 0.22 30.64 11.45
C LEU A 153 1.69 31.10 11.59
N GLY A 154 2.58 30.59 10.71
CA GLY A 154 3.96 31.06 10.63
C GLY A 154 5.00 30.21 11.34
N TYR A 155 4.64 29.05 11.92
CA TYR A 155 5.62 28.09 12.44
C TYR A 155 6.41 27.46 11.28
N THR A 156 7.72 27.67 11.25
CA THR A 156 8.54 27.33 10.09
C THR A 156 9.05 25.89 10.09
N ASP A 157 9.34 25.28 11.24
CA ASP A 157 9.85 23.90 11.38
C ASP A 157 8.84 23.00 12.09
N VAL A 158 7.74 22.70 11.41
CA VAL A 158 6.73 21.75 11.89
C VAL A 158 6.75 20.50 11.02
N ARG A 159 6.72 19.33 11.65
CA ARG A 159 6.60 18.03 10.99
C ARG A 159 5.50 17.20 11.66
N ASN A 160 4.89 16.28 10.89
CA ASN A 160 3.91 15.33 11.40
C ASN A 160 4.51 13.91 11.43
N LEU A 161 4.33 13.17 12.52
CA LEU A 161 4.76 11.77 12.60
C LEU A 161 3.92 10.92 11.64
N ALA A 162 4.58 10.38 10.62
CA ALA A 162 3.95 9.55 9.60
C ALA A 162 3.30 8.31 10.23
N GLY A 163 1.98 8.16 10.06
CA GLY A 163 1.21 7.08 10.66
C GLY A 163 0.99 7.19 12.16
N GLY A 164 1.41 8.30 12.79
CA GLY A 164 1.17 8.62 14.20
C GLY A 164 1.68 7.57 15.19
N LEU A 165 1.06 7.51 16.38
CA LEU A 165 1.41 6.54 17.43
C LEU A 165 1.25 5.08 16.96
N GLY A 166 0.32 4.80 16.04
CA GLY A 166 0.16 3.47 15.47
C GLY A 166 1.41 2.98 14.74
N ALA A 167 2.03 3.84 13.92
CA ALA A 167 3.27 3.52 13.23
C ALA A 167 4.47 3.45 14.20
N TRP A 168 4.49 4.29 15.26
CA TRP A 168 5.49 4.24 16.32
C TRP A 168 5.49 2.88 17.04
N LYS A 169 4.29 2.42 17.46
CA LYS A 169 4.11 1.10 18.09
C LYS A 169 4.47 -0.06 17.14
N LYS A 170 4.11 0.05 15.85
CA LYS A 170 4.46 -0.96 14.84
C LYS A 170 5.97 -1.07 14.60
N ALA A 171 6.71 0.02 14.84
CA ALA A 171 8.18 0.03 14.82
C ALA A 171 8.79 -0.46 16.15
N GLU A 172 7.97 -1.02 17.06
CA GLU A 172 8.36 -1.55 18.38
C GLU A 172 9.08 -0.52 19.27
N LEU A 173 8.81 0.78 19.05
CA LEU A 173 9.40 1.87 19.81
C LEU A 173 8.63 2.10 21.12
N PRO A 174 9.32 2.53 22.21
CA PRO A 174 8.73 2.59 23.54
C PRO A 174 7.63 3.64 23.66
N VAL A 175 6.64 3.35 24.52
CA VAL A 175 5.58 4.26 24.92
C VAL A 175 5.45 4.28 26.44
N VAL A 176 5.13 5.44 26.99
CA VAL A 176 4.78 5.62 28.40
C VAL A 176 3.29 5.32 28.57
N THR A 177 2.94 4.54 29.59
CA THR A 177 1.54 4.15 29.88
C THR A 177 1.17 4.47 31.33
N GLY A 178 -0.14 4.57 31.61
CA GLY A 178 -0.67 4.68 32.98
C GLY A 178 -0.78 6.11 33.53
N SER A 179 -0.41 7.12 32.77
CA SER A 179 -0.59 8.54 33.14
C SER A 179 -0.71 9.41 31.90
N LEU A 180 -1.23 10.63 32.05
CA LEU A 180 -1.06 11.68 31.06
C LEU A 180 0.34 12.27 31.16
N PRO A 181 0.87 12.87 30.05
CA PRO A 181 2.07 13.67 30.10
C PRO A 181 1.96 14.81 31.13
N ALA A 182 3.09 15.30 31.63
CA ALA A 182 3.11 16.47 32.49
C ALA A 182 2.51 17.67 31.74
N GLU A 183 1.83 18.54 32.49
CA GLU A 183 1.28 19.77 31.92
C GLU A 183 2.43 20.69 31.45
N ALA A 184 2.28 21.24 30.25
CA ALA A 184 3.27 22.14 29.70
C ALA A 184 3.29 23.47 30.48
N PRO A 185 4.47 24.02 30.80
CA PRO A 185 4.56 25.37 31.32
C PRO A 185 4.14 26.36 30.22
N SER A 186 3.47 27.46 30.64
CA SER A 186 3.23 28.58 29.73
C SER A 186 4.56 29.25 29.37
N LEU A 187 4.80 29.35 28.07
CA LEU A 187 5.89 30.11 27.46
C LEU A 187 5.35 31.49 27.02
N SER A 188 6.15 32.27 26.31
CA SER A 188 5.65 33.51 25.71
C SER A 188 4.74 33.22 24.53
N GLN A 189 3.55 33.82 24.46
CA GLN A 189 2.69 33.70 23.27
C GLN A 189 3.39 34.27 22.02
N PRO A 190 3.42 33.52 20.92
CA PRO A 190 3.84 34.08 19.66
C PRO A 190 2.84 35.16 19.19
N MET A 191 3.35 36.24 18.62
CA MET A 191 2.49 37.28 18.02
C MET A 191 2.01 36.81 16.65
N ILE A 192 0.76 36.35 16.57
CA ILE A 192 0.10 35.98 15.34
C ILE A 192 -0.41 37.25 14.66
N ALA A 193 0.18 37.61 13.52
CA ALA A 193 -0.11 38.85 12.81
C ALA A 193 -1.47 38.83 12.09
N ASP A 194 -1.90 37.69 11.55
CA ASP A 194 -3.15 37.51 10.82
C ASP A 194 -4.25 36.99 11.74
N GLN A 195 -4.99 37.89 12.35
CA GLN A 195 -6.08 37.53 13.26
C GLN A 195 -7.30 36.90 12.56
N PRO A 196 -7.74 37.36 11.38
CA PRO A 196 -8.77 36.66 10.60
C PRO A 196 -8.41 35.19 10.28
N LEU A 197 -7.17 34.93 9.86
CA LEU A 197 -6.69 33.57 9.63
C LEU A 197 -6.69 32.75 10.93
N PHE A 198 -6.18 33.28 12.02
CA PHE A 198 -6.18 32.63 13.32
C PHE A 198 -7.61 32.23 13.74
N THR A 199 -8.56 33.19 13.66
CA THR A 199 -9.96 32.95 14.03
C THR A 199 -10.57 31.83 13.18
N MET A 200 -10.37 31.87 11.86
CA MET A 200 -10.88 30.82 10.95
C MET A 200 -10.33 29.44 11.29
N LEU A 201 -9.03 29.34 11.58
CA LEU A 201 -8.40 28.07 11.93
C LEU A 201 -8.84 27.56 13.32
N ASP A 202 -8.99 28.46 14.32
CA ASP A 202 -9.46 28.09 15.67
C ASP A 202 -10.92 27.61 15.62
N GLU A 203 -11.79 28.29 14.90
CA GLU A 203 -13.17 27.87 14.67
C GLU A 203 -13.23 26.49 14.00
N PHE A 204 -12.39 26.26 12.99
CA PHE A 204 -12.33 24.95 12.30
C PHE A 204 -11.88 23.84 13.26
N LEU A 205 -10.77 24.02 14.00
CA LEU A 205 -10.25 22.99 14.91
C LEU A 205 -11.18 22.75 16.10
N THR A 206 -11.74 23.79 16.69
CA THR A 206 -12.69 23.70 17.81
C THR A 206 -14.00 23.02 17.37
N GLY A 207 -14.45 23.31 16.14
CA GLY A 207 -15.68 22.75 15.53
C GLY A 207 -15.54 21.35 14.94
N LEU A 208 -14.38 20.69 15.06
CA LEU A 208 -14.20 19.35 14.53
C LEU A 208 -15.23 18.36 15.13
N PRO A 209 -15.97 17.59 14.30
CA PRO A 209 -16.91 16.60 14.78
C PRO A 209 -16.21 15.42 15.48
N GLU A 210 -16.99 14.52 16.07
CA GLU A 210 -16.53 13.19 16.40
C GLU A 210 -16.06 12.49 15.10
N GLY A 211 -14.85 11.88 15.12
CA GLY A 211 -14.26 11.28 13.91
C GLY A 211 -13.43 12.26 13.06
N PHE A 212 -13.41 13.57 13.38
CA PHE A 212 -12.46 14.56 12.82
C PHE A 212 -12.48 14.64 11.30
N TYR A 213 -13.64 14.51 10.65
CA TYR A 213 -13.79 14.41 9.19
C TYR A 213 -12.95 13.28 8.57
N SER A 214 -12.81 12.15 9.25
CA SER A 214 -12.13 10.97 8.71
C SER A 214 -13.06 9.77 8.57
N ILE A 215 -12.79 8.93 7.57
CA ILE A 215 -13.48 7.66 7.36
C ILE A 215 -12.46 6.52 7.45
N LYS A 216 -12.81 5.41 8.10
CA LYS A 216 -11.98 4.20 8.18
C LYS A 216 -12.15 3.36 6.91
N SER A 217 -11.14 2.51 6.61
CA SER A 217 -11.13 1.68 5.40
C SER A 217 -12.35 0.74 5.32
N ASP A 218 -12.73 0.09 6.43
CA ASP A 218 -13.92 -0.77 6.48
C ASP A 218 -15.21 0.00 6.16
N LYS A 219 -15.36 1.19 6.72
CA LYS A 219 -16.53 2.05 6.49
C LYS A 219 -16.58 2.64 5.09
N LEU A 220 -15.43 2.99 4.52
CA LEU A 220 -15.37 3.41 3.12
C LEU A 220 -15.74 2.24 2.20
N ASN A 221 -15.24 1.03 2.47
CA ASN A 221 -15.58 -0.15 1.67
C ASN A 221 -17.08 -0.47 1.72
N GLU A 222 -17.70 -0.37 2.89
CA GLU A 222 -19.17 -0.48 3.04
C GLU A 222 -19.89 0.61 2.23
N ALA A 223 -19.41 1.86 2.30
CA ALA A 223 -20.01 3.00 1.59
C ALA A 223 -19.90 2.86 0.06
N LEU A 224 -18.79 2.34 -0.44
CA LEU A 224 -18.58 2.09 -1.88
C LEU A 224 -19.53 1.01 -2.44
N ALA A 225 -19.94 0.06 -1.62
CA ALA A 225 -20.92 -0.96 -1.99
C ALA A 225 -22.38 -0.47 -1.90
N SER A 226 -22.63 0.76 -1.47
CA SER A 226 -23.97 1.34 -1.33
C SER A 226 -24.56 1.80 -2.67
N SER A 227 -25.85 2.12 -2.68
CA SER A 227 -26.54 2.66 -3.87
C SER A 227 -26.10 4.06 -4.28
N VAL A 228 -25.45 4.80 -3.38
CA VAL A 228 -24.89 6.14 -3.62
C VAL A 228 -23.46 6.16 -3.04
N PRO A 229 -22.49 5.61 -3.77
CA PRO A 229 -21.11 5.60 -3.31
C PRO A 229 -20.52 7.01 -3.28
N PRO A 230 -19.62 7.31 -2.33
CA PRO A 230 -18.89 8.57 -2.34
C PRO A 230 -17.90 8.61 -3.51
N ASN A 231 -17.62 9.81 -4.00
CA ASN A 231 -16.50 10.03 -4.92
C ASN A 231 -15.18 9.87 -4.17
N ILE A 232 -14.16 9.35 -4.83
CA ILE A 232 -12.80 9.24 -4.27
C ILE A 232 -11.85 10.07 -5.12
N VAL A 233 -11.10 10.96 -4.48
CA VAL A 233 -9.99 11.68 -5.11
C VAL A 233 -8.68 11.26 -4.41
N ASP A 234 -7.77 10.73 -5.21
CA ASP A 234 -6.44 10.36 -4.75
C ASP A 234 -5.44 11.49 -5.06
N VAL A 235 -4.89 12.09 -3.99
CA VAL A 235 -4.00 13.25 -4.10
C VAL A 235 -2.53 12.89 -4.14
N ARG A 236 -2.21 11.62 -4.40
CA ARG A 236 -0.84 11.18 -4.67
C ARG A 236 -0.37 11.66 -6.04
N THR A 237 0.93 11.62 -6.27
CA THR A 237 1.46 11.83 -7.62
C THR A 237 0.98 10.74 -8.57
N ALA A 238 0.91 11.02 -9.87
CA ALA A 238 0.54 10.02 -10.87
C ALA A 238 1.46 8.79 -10.80
N ALA A 239 2.76 8.99 -10.58
CA ALA A 239 3.71 7.89 -10.44
C ALA A 239 3.45 6.99 -9.21
N GLU A 240 3.03 7.56 -8.06
CA GLU A 240 2.62 6.78 -6.89
C GLU A 240 1.30 6.03 -7.15
N PHE A 241 0.36 6.68 -7.85
CA PHE A 241 -0.95 6.12 -8.19
C PHE A 241 -0.80 4.89 -9.10
N ASP A 242 0.00 5.00 -10.16
CA ASP A 242 0.25 3.92 -11.11
C ASP A 242 1.08 2.78 -10.51
N LYS A 243 2.11 3.11 -9.72
CA LYS A 243 3.02 2.13 -9.13
C LYS A 243 2.38 1.33 -8.00
N ASP A 244 1.71 2.03 -7.09
CA ASP A 244 1.22 1.42 -5.85
C ASP A 244 -0.24 0.96 -5.95
N GLY A 245 -0.89 1.16 -7.10
CA GLY A 245 -2.30 0.90 -7.33
C GLY A 245 -3.21 1.90 -6.61
N TYR A 246 -4.53 1.73 -6.75
CA TYR A 246 -5.52 2.67 -6.25
C TYR A 246 -6.84 1.97 -5.87
N ILE A 247 -7.68 2.66 -5.10
CA ILE A 247 -9.03 2.19 -4.78
C ILE A 247 -9.89 2.33 -6.03
N GLU A 248 -10.65 1.30 -6.38
CA GLU A 248 -11.51 1.29 -7.57
C GLU A 248 -12.43 2.53 -7.59
N GLY A 249 -12.54 3.18 -8.75
CA GLY A 249 -13.30 4.41 -8.94
C GLY A 249 -12.60 5.69 -8.47
N ALA A 250 -11.39 5.61 -7.90
CA ALA A 250 -10.64 6.81 -7.52
C ALA A 250 -10.13 7.58 -8.75
N VAL A 251 -10.31 8.90 -8.71
CA VAL A 251 -9.73 9.84 -9.68
C VAL A 251 -8.44 10.42 -9.11
N ASN A 252 -7.34 10.34 -9.85
CA ASN A 252 -6.09 10.93 -9.43
C ASN A 252 -6.03 12.42 -9.76
N VAL A 253 -5.94 13.26 -8.73
CA VAL A 253 -5.68 14.69 -8.83
C VAL A 253 -4.57 15.03 -7.84
N PRO A 254 -3.30 15.13 -8.28
CA PRO A 254 -2.18 15.39 -7.38
C PRO A 254 -2.41 16.59 -6.47
N MET A 255 -1.93 16.49 -5.23
CA MET A 255 -2.12 17.52 -4.20
C MET A 255 -1.75 18.93 -4.67
N GLN A 256 -0.70 19.07 -5.49
CA GLN A 256 -0.24 20.33 -6.03
C GLN A 256 -1.20 20.96 -7.07
N GLU A 257 -2.05 20.14 -7.68
CA GLU A 257 -2.96 20.55 -8.75
C GLU A 257 -4.40 20.76 -8.27
N ILE A 258 -4.76 20.24 -7.09
CA ILE A 258 -6.16 20.07 -6.69
C ILE A 258 -6.88 21.41 -6.48
N LEU A 259 -6.22 22.41 -5.88
CA LEU A 259 -6.83 23.70 -5.61
C LEU A 259 -6.96 24.58 -6.87
N GLY A 260 -6.12 24.33 -7.88
CA GLY A 260 -6.25 24.93 -9.23
C GLY A 260 -7.18 24.17 -10.17
N GLY A 261 -7.62 22.96 -9.80
CA GLY A 261 -8.43 22.04 -10.59
C GLY A 261 -9.76 21.67 -9.92
N LEU A 262 -10.41 22.60 -9.24
CA LEU A 262 -11.68 22.35 -8.53
C LEU A 262 -12.82 21.93 -9.47
N ASP A 263 -12.74 22.23 -10.74
CA ASP A 263 -13.65 21.77 -11.80
C ASP A 263 -13.56 20.26 -12.05
N LYS A 264 -12.50 19.60 -11.61
CA LYS A 264 -12.32 18.14 -11.64
C LYS A 264 -12.97 17.43 -10.44
N LEU A 265 -13.39 18.20 -9.43
CA LEU A 265 -14.01 17.67 -8.23
C LEU A 265 -15.54 17.60 -8.39
N PRO A 266 -16.22 16.71 -7.63
CA PRO A 266 -17.68 16.75 -7.56
C PRO A 266 -18.16 18.09 -6.95
N ALA A 267 -19.46 18.37 -7.07
CA ALA A 267 -20.06 19.55 -6.44
C ALA A 267 -19.81 19.55 -4.92
N ALA A 268 -19.74 20.73 -4.32
CA ALA A 268 -19.30 20.94 -2.95
C ALA A 268 -20.22 20.27 -1.88
N ASP A 269 -21.44 19.94 -2.25
CA ASP A 269 -22.43 19.24 -1.42
C ASP A 269 -22.46 17.71 -1.65
N GLN A 270 -21.60 17.18 -2.52
CA GLN A 270 -21.53 15.76 -2.82
C GLN A 270 -20.52 15.04 -1.91
N PRO A 271 -20.81 13.78 -1.48
CA PRO A 271 -19.88 12.99 -0.72
C PRO A 271 -18.55 12.79 -1.44
N LEU A 272 -17.45 13.20 -0.80
CA LEU A 272 -16.10 13.13 -1.33
C LEU A 272 -15.14 12.58 -0.28
N VAL A 273 -14.36 11.57 -0.66
CA VAL A 273 -13.28 11.03 0.16
C VAL A 273 -11.94 11.36 -0.47
N ILE A 274 -11.08 12.04 0.29
CA ILE A 274 -9.71 12.31 -0.13
C ILE A 274 -8.82 11.15 0.33
N ASN A 275 -8.05 10.58 -0.58
CA ASN A 275 -7.08 9.54 -0.31
C ASN A 275 -5.65 10.00 -0.60
N CYS A 276 -4.69 9.48 0.16
CA CYS A 276 -3.26 9.54 -0.15
C CYS A 276 -2.55 8.30 0.40
N VAL A 277 -1.22 8.30 0.58
CA VAL A 277 -0.49 7.13 1.10
C VAL A 277 -0.86 6.80 2.55
N SER A 278 -0.84 7.80 3.46
CA SER A 278 -0.94 7.60 4.92
C SER A 278 -1.99 8.47 5.61
N GLY A 279 -2.78 9.23 4.85
CA GLY A 279 -3.80 10.15 5.35
C GLY A 279 -3.29 11.58 5.66
N HIS A 280 -1.99 11.86 5.58
CA HIS A 280 -1.42 13.19 5.86
C HIS A 280 -1.79 14.22 4.77
N ARG A 281 -1.38 14.01 3.53
CA ARG A 281 -1.70 14.88 2.38
C ARG A 281 -3.22 15.06 2.20
N GLY A 282 -3.94 13.95 2.33
CA GLY A 282 -5.40 13.95 2.21
C GLY A 282 -6.08 14.78 3.32
N ALA A 283 -5.54 14.82 4.54
CA ALA A 283 -6.08 15.65 5.62
C ALA A 283 -5.87 17.15 5.36
N ILE A 284 -4.72 17.55 4.83
CA ILE A 284 -4.44 18.95 4.45
C ILE A 284 -5.41 19.40 3.35
N VAL A 285 -5.58 18.60 2.30
CA VAL A 285 -6.50 18.90 1.20
C VAL A 285 -7.95 18.92 1.70
N MET A 286 -8.36 17.95 2.51
CA MET A 286 -9.70 17.91 3.11
C MET A 286 -9.98 19.18 3.93
N MET A 287 -9.03 19.63 4.75
CA MET A 287 -9.14 20.87 5.51
C MET A 287 -9.33 22.09 4.61
N ALA A 288 -8.53 22.22 3.56
CA ALA A 288 -8.65 23.29 2.57
C ALA A 288 -10.05 23.31 1.93
N LEU A 289 -10.51 22.18 1.41
CA LEU A 289 -11.81 22.07 0.75
C LEU A 289 -12.96 22.37 1.71
N ARG A 290 -12.90 21.92 2.97
CA ARG A 290 -13.91 22.25 3.97
C ARG A 290 -13.98 23.74 4.25
N LEU A 291 -12.85 24.40 4.41
CA LEU A 291 -12.78 25.84 4.61
C LEU A 291 -13.24 26.64 3.37
N MET A 292 -13.17 26.02 2.18
CA MET A 292 -13.71 26.56 0.92
C MET A 292 -15.20 26.24 0.72
N GLY A 293 -15.86 25.53 1.68
CA GLY A 293 -17.30 25.29 1.65
C GLY A 293 -17.75 23.91 1.15
N TYR A 294 -16.83 22.98 0.92
CA TYR A 294 -17.18 21.57 0.61
C TYR A 294 -17.70 20.91 1.89
N SER A 295 -19.02 20.71 1.99
CA SER A 295 -19.67 20.25 3.23
C SER A 295 -19.54 18.75 3.50
N GLU A 296 -19.34 17.92 2.46
CA GLU A 296 -19.36 16.45 2.55
C GLU A 296 -18.00 15.81 2.26
N VAL A 297 -16.89 16.52 2.57
CA VAL A 297 -15.53 16.00 2.37
C VAL A 297 -15.01 15.31 3.62
N THR A 298 -14.48 14.10 3.46
CA THR A 298 -13.76 13.34 4.48
C THR A 298 -12.39 12.88 3.96
N ASN A 299 -11.51 12.47 4.87
CA ASN A 299 -10.21 11.91 4.52
C ASN A 299 -10.14 10.44 4.93
N LEU A 300 -9.59 9.57 4.07
CA LEU A 300 -9.35 8.17 4.42
C LEU A 300 -8.26 8.09 5.51
N ALA A 301 -8.66 7.65 6.69
CA ALA A 301 -7.77 7.52 7.85
C ALA A 301 -6.68 6.47 7.56
N GLY A 302 -5.42 6.88 7.64
CA GLY A 302 -4.28 6.02 7.30
C GLY A 302 -4.08 5.80 5.79
N GLY A 303 -4.91 6.40 4.93
CA GLY A 303 -4.79 6.39 3.48
C GLY A 303 -4.76 5.00 2.86
N LEU A 304 -4.15 4.88 1.67
CA LEU A 304 -4.04 3.62 0.95
C LEU A 304 -3.30 2.54 1.75
N ASN A 305 -2.37 2.92 2.64
CA ASN A 305 -1.69 1.97 3.51
C ASN A 305 -2.65 1.25 4.46
N ALA A 306 -3.61 1.98 5.07
CA ALA A 306 -4.63 1.37 5.93
C ALA A 306 -5.62 0.52 5.12
N TRP A 307 -5.95 0.93 3.89
CA TRP A 307 -6.78 0.17 2.96
C TRP A 307 -6.14 -1.18 2.60
N LYS A 308 -4.85 -1.16 2.22
CA LYS A 308 -4.06 -2.37 1.96
C LYS A 308 -3.91 -3.26 3.19
N ALA A 309 -3.66 -2.67 4.36
CA ALA A 309 -3.54 -3.42 5.63
C ALA A 309 -4.86 -4.11 6.05
N ALA A 310 -6.01 -3.60 5.60
CA ALA A 310 -7.30 -4.24 5.77
C ALA A 310 -7.60 -5.32 4.70
N ASN A 311 -6.63 -5.64 3.84
CA ASN A 311 -6.75 -6.58 2.70
C ASN A 311 -7.92 -6.24 1.75
N LEU A 312 -8.21 -4.95 1.58
CA LEU A 312 -9.25 -4.49 0.66
C LEU A 312 -8.72 -4.38 -0.78
N PRO A 313 -9.59 -4.51 -1.80
CA PRO A 313 -9.18 -4.53 -3.20
C PRO A 313 -8.46 -3.26 -3.63
N VAL A 314 -7.38 -3.41 -4.39
CA VAL A 314 -6.58 -2.32 -4.97
C VAL A 314 -6.34 -2.63 -6.43
N VAL A 315 -6.80 -1.74 -7.32
CA VAL A 315 -6.55 -1.86 -8.76
C VAL A 315 -5.07 -1.61 -9.03
N GLY A 316 -4.49 -2.44 -9.88
CA GLY A 316 -3.07 -2.29 -10.28
C GLY A 316 -2.03 -2.68 -9.22
N TRP A 317 -2.44 -3.36 -8.12
CA TRP A 317 -1.54 -3.83 -7.06
C TRP A 317 -1.89 -5.25 -6.61
N VAL A 318 -0.86 -6.03 -6.28
CA VAL A 318 -0.99 -7.39 -5.77
C VAL A 318 -0.47 -7.46 -4.34
N ASN A 319 -1.21 -8.10 -3.44
CA ASN A 319 -0.72 -8.43 -2.10
C ASN A 319 0.23 -9.64 -2.15
N TRP A 320 1.44 -9.42 -2.66
CA TRP A 320 2.42 -10.50 -2.82
C TRP A 320 2.73 -11.27 -1.54
N PRO A 321 2.82 -10.67 -0.34
CA PRO A 321 2.96 -11.42 0.90
C PRO A 321 1.86 -12.46 1.09
N GLN A 322 0.60 -12.09 0.87
CA GLN A 322 -0.53 -13.01 0.99
C GLN A 322 -0.50 -14.08 -0.11
N VAL A 323 -0.34 -13.66 -1.37
CA VAL A 323 -0.32 -14.56 -2.54
C VAL A 323 0.75 -15.63 -2.38
N TRP A 324 1.97 -15.26 -1.98
CA TRP A 324 3.04 -16.22 -1.77
C TRP A 324 2.81 -17.11 -0.53
N THR A 325 2.25 -16.57 0.56
CA THR A 325 1.91 -17.37 1.75
C THR A 325 0.90 -18.46 1.41
N GLU A 326 -0.15 -18.11 0.67
CA GLU A 326 -1.16 -19.06 0.20
C GLU A 326 -0.56 -20.08 -0.76
N TYR A 327 0.24 -19.64 -1.73
CA TYR A 327 0.85 -20.50 -2.73
C TYR A 327 1.83 -21.51 -2.12
N LEU A 328 2.83 -21.05 -1.37
CA LEU A 328 3.82 -21.93 -0.75
C LEU A 328 3.19 -22.84 0.33
N GLY A 329 2.25 -22.30 1.12
CA GLY A 329 1.52 -23.05 2.14
C GLY A 329 0.62 -24.16 1.59
N SER A 330 0.19 -24.04 0.32
CA SER A 330 -0.67 -25.05 -0.35
C SER A 330 0.10 -26.05 -1.21
N LEU A 331 1.44 -26.01 -1.23
CA LEU A 331 2.24 -26.91 -2.06
C LEU A 331 2.02 -28.39 -1.67
N PRO A 332 1.61 -29.26 -2.61
CA PRO A 332 1.27 -30.66 -2.33
C PRO A 332 2.53 -31.52 -2.16
N ALA A 333 2.83 -31.92 -0.94
CA ALA A 333 3.96 -32.79 -0.64
C ALA A 333 3.81 -34.19 -1.26
N ASP A 334 2.60 -34.72 -1.28
CA ASP A 334 2.23 -36.00 -1.88
C ASP A 334 2.42 -36.05 -3.41
N GLN A 335 2.38 -34.88 -4.07
CA GLN A 335 2.68 -34.72 -5.50
C GLN A 335 4.10 -34.20 -5.76
N GLY A 336 5.01 -34.35 -4.80
CA GLY A 336 6.41 -33.93 -4.90
C GLY A 336 6.59 -32.44 -5.12
N TYR A 337 5.67 -31.62 -4.57
CA TYR A 337 5.70 -30.15 -4.72
C TYR A 337 5.65 -29.69 -6.17
N TYR A 338 4.75 -30.28 -6.96
CA TYR A 338 4.63 -30.06 -8.41
C TYR A 338 5.87 -30.49 -9.21
N THR A 339 6.39 -31.69 -8.93
CA THR A 339 7.45 -32.27 -9.75
C THR A 339 7.06 -33.63 -10.33
N ILE A 340 7.66 -33.99 -11.46
CA ILE A 340 7.60 -35.32 -12.08
C ILE A 340 9.00 -35.92 -12.18
N LYS A 341 9.16 -37.20 -11.89
CA LYS A 341 10.44 -37.92 -12.06
C LYS A 341 10.71 -38.25 -13.54
N ALA A 342 11.98 -38.41 -13.91
CA ALA A 342 12.39 -38.68 -15.30
C ALA A 342 11.71 -39.91 -15.90
N ASP A 343 11.67 -41.04 -15.17
CA ASP A 343 11.04 -42.28 -15.65
C ASP A 343 9.53 -42.11 -15.86
N ALA A 344 8.85 -41.39 -14.93
CA ALA A 344 7.41 -41.10 -15.06
C ALA A 344 7.12 -40.16 -16.23
N LEU A 345 7.98 -39.17 -16.48
CA LEU A 345 7.86 -38.32 -17.67
C LEU A 345 8.09 -39.13 -18.96
N ASN A 346 9.10 -39.98 -18.98
CA ASN A 346 9.35 -40.83 -20.13
C ASN A 346 8.15 -41.74 -20.48
N THR A 347 7.51 -42.32 -19.47
CA THR A 347 6.26 -43.07 -19.63
C THR A 347 5.13 -42.18 -20.17
N ALA A 348 4.94 -41.00 -19.59
CA ALA A 348 3.91 -40.07 -20.03
C ALA A 348 4.10 -39.59 -21.48
N LEU A 349 5.34 -39.35 -21.92
CA LEU A 349 5.65 -38.98 -23.31
C LEU A 349 5.25 -40.06 -24.33
N ILE A 350 5.21 -41.32 -23.91
CA ILE A 350 4.80 -42.45 -24.76
C ILE A 350 3.27 -42.64 -24.75
N GLU A 351 2.65 -42.56 -23.58
CA GLU A 351 1.23 -42.90 -23.38
C GLU A 351 0.28 -41.74 -23.69
N LYS A 352 0.57 -40.57 -23.10
CA LYS A 352 -0.21 -39.33 -23.25
C LYS A 352 0.76 -38.16 -23.10
N PRO A 353 1.41 -37.72 -24.20
CA PRO A 353 2.44 -36.71 -24.14
C PRO A 353 1.89 -35.36 -23.59
N PRO A 354 2.47 -34.83 -22.50
CA PRO A 354 2.18 -33.50 -22.01
C PRO A 354 2.81 -32.45 -22.92
N PHE A 355 2.40 -31.20 -22.80
CA PHE A 355 3.16 -30.09 -23.37
C PHE A 355 4.51 -29.98 -22.64
N LEU A 356 5.60 -30.27 -23.36
CA LEU A 356 6.95 -30.28 -22.78
C LEU A 356 7.64 -28.94 -23.06
N LEU A 357 8.01 -28.20 -22.00
CA LEU A 357 8.56 -26.86 -22.08
C LEU A 357 10.01 -26.82 -21.59
N ASP A 358 10.96 -26.54 -22.49
CA ASP A 358 12.35 -26.27 -22.15
C ASP A 358 12.56 -24.77 -21.88
N VAL A 359 12.85 -24.40 -20.61
CA VAL A 359 13.04 -23.00 -20.18
C VAL A 359 14.51 -22.61 -20.05
N ARG A 360 15.41 -23.35 -20.69
CA ARG A 360 16.86 -23.04 -20.75
C ARG A 360 17.15 -21.96 -21.79
N GLU A 361 18.39 -21.47 -21.79
CA GLU A 361 18.87 -20.62 -22.85
C GLU A 361 19.18 -21.46 -24.13
N ALA A 362 19.05 -20.86 -25.31
CA ALA A 362 19.29 -21.54 -26.58
C ALA A 362 20.70 -22.15 -26.66
N SER A 363 21.71 -21.45 -26.15
CA SER A 363 23.10 -21.93 -26.11
C SER A 363 23.29 -23.21 -25.28
N GLU A 364 22.49 -23.38 -24.21
CA GLU A 364 22.50 -24.61 -23.41
C GLU A 364 21.89 -25.80 -24.21
N ILE A 365 20.86 -25.52 -24.98
CA ILE A 365 20.20 -26.54 -25.81
C ILE A 365 21.13 -27.02 -26.94
N GLU A 366 21.76 -26.08 -27.63
CA GLU A 366 22.73 -26.39 -28.68
C GLU A 366 23.88 -27.25 -28.16
N LYS A 367 24.35 -26.98 -26.96
CA LYS A 367 25.47 -27.70 -26.32
C LYS A 367 25.04 -29.05 -25.75
N ASP A 368 23.93 -29.10 -25.04
CA ASP A 368 23.55 -30.23 -24.18
C ASP A 368 22.45 -31.11 -24.78
N GLY A 369 21.84 -30.68 -25.87
CA GLY A 369 20.67 -31.32 -26.45
C GLY A 369 19.40 -31.06 -25.65
N TYR A 370 18.27 -31.66 -26.07
CA TYR A 370 16.96 -31.49 -25.48
C TYR A 370 16.15 -32.79 -25.48
N ILE A 371 15.06 -32.85 -24.73
CA ILE A 371 14.15 -34.00 -24.70
C ILE A 371 13.24 -33.89 -25.94
N GLU A 372 13.09 -34.98 -26.67
CA GLU A 372 12.28 -35.04 -27.90
C GLU A 372 10.85 -34.52 -27.65
N GLY A 373 10.35 -33.70 -28.58
CA GLY A 373 9.02 -33.06 -28.48
C GLY A 373 8.97 -31.79 -27.59
N ALA A 374 10.09 -31.37 -27.00
CA ALA A 374 10.12 -30.16 -26.20
C ALA A 374 9.99 -28.90 -27.07
N ILE A 375 9.20 -27.94 -26.58
CA ILE A 375 9.11 -26.58 -27.10
C ILE A 375 10.05 -25.71 -26.28
N HIS A 376 10.84 -24.88 -26.94
CA HIS A 376 11.78 -23.98 -26.29
C HIS A 376 11.18 -22.57 -26.13
N ILE A 377 11.11 -22.09 -24.88
CA ILE A 377 10.87 -20.70 -24.53
C ILE A 377 11.74 -20.42 -23.29
N SER A 378 12.78 -19.58 -23.43
CA SER A 378 13.64 -19.26 -22.28
C SER A 378 12.85 -18.67 -21.13
N ILE A 379 13.32 -18.86 -19.89
CA ILE A 379 12.59 -18.45 -18.68
C ILE A 379 12.28 -16.94 -18.67
N SER A 380 13.19 -16.11 -19.18
CA SER A 380 13.03 -14.66 -19.27
C SER A 380 12.00 -14.20 -20.30
N GLU A 381 11.64 -15.06 -21.26
CA GLU A 381 10.66 -14.78 -22.31
C GLU A 381 9.33 -15.54 -22.07
N LEU A 382 9.24 -16.37 -21.04
CA LEU A 382 8.12 -17.28 -20.83
C LEU A 382 6.78 -16.55 -20.79
N LEU A 383 6.67 -15.50 -19.97
CA LEU A 383 5.38 -14.83 -19.72
C LEU A 383 4.97 -13.87 -20.84
N LYS A 384 5.90 -13.52 -21.74
CA LYS A 384 5.61 -12.77 -22.98
C LYS A 384 5.06 -13.66 -24.09
N ASN A 385 5.11 -15.00 -23.91
CA ASN A 385 4.75 -16.00 -24.90
C ASN A 385 3.64 -16.94 -24.38
N LEU A 386 2.73 -16.44 -23.54
CA LEU A 386 1.60 -17.25 -23.03
C LEU A 386 0.66 -17.74 -24.14
N ASP A 387 0.60 -17.01 -25.25
CA ASP A 387 -0.14 -17.36 -26.47
C ASP A 387 0.41 -18.60 -27.21
N LYS A 388 1.59 -19.07 -26.82
CA LYS A 388 2.23 -20.29 -27.36
C LYS A 388 2.08 -21.49 -26.42
N LEU A 389 1.52 -21.29 -25.25
CA LEU A 389 1.25 -22.36 -24.30
C LEU A 389 -0.13 -22.98 -24.55
N PRO A 390 -0.39 -24.22 -24.11
CA PRO A 390 -1.72 -24.83 -24.16
C PRO A 390 -2.71 -24.17 -23.22
N ALA A 391 -3.95 -24.63 -23.19
CA ALA A 391 -4.96 -24.15 -22.27
C ALA A 391 -4.54 -24.32 -20.80
N GLN A 392 -5.07 -23.46 -19.92
CA GLN A 392 -4.64 -23.38 -18.51
C GLN A 392 -4.89 -24.66 -17.70
N ASP A 393 -5.77 -25.54 -18.14
CA ASP A 393 -6.08 -26.84 -17.54
C ASP A 393 -5.33 -28.01 -18.19
N GLU A 394 -4.57 -27.77 -19.25
CA GLU A 394 -3.75 -28.78 -19.88
C GLU A 394 -2.41 -28.97 -19.19
N ARG A 395 -1.91 -30.22 -19.23
CA ARG A 395 -0.67 -30.58 -18.56
C ARG A 395 0.57 -30.00 -19.22
N ILE A 396 1.31 -29.18 -18.47
CA ILE A 396 2.63 -28.66 -18.88
C ILE A 396 3.71 -29.29 -17.98
N VAL A 397 4.77 -29.80 -18.60
CA VAL A 397 5.99 -30.21 -17.90
C VAL A 397 7.12 -29.29 -18.28
N ALA A 398 7.50 -28.37 -17.38
CA ALA A 398 8.62 -27.48 -17.57
C ALA A 398 9.93 -28.13 -17.13
N TYR A 399 11.04 -27.92 -17.85
CA TYR A 399 12.34 -28.35 -17.40
C TYR A 399 13.45 -27.37 -17.72
N CYS A 400 14.52 -27.43 -16.95
CA CYS A 400 15.76 -26.72 -17.19
C CYS A 400 16.94 -27.68 -16.96
N ALA A 401 18.15 -27.19 -16.73
CA ALA A 401 19.32 -28.03 -16.49
C ALA A 401 19.21 -28.87 -15.20
N SER A 402 18.78 -28.28 -14.07
CA SER A 402 18.81 -28.89 -12.73
C SER A 402 17.50 -28.79 -11.92
N GLY A 403 16.43 -28.20 -12.46
CA GLY A 403 15.13 -28.02 -11.79
C GLY A 403 14.90 -26.62 -11.19
N HIS A 404 15.91 -25.76 -11.11
CA HIS A 404 15.80 -24.41 -10.54
C HIS A 404 14.88 -23.50 -11.36
N ARG A 405 15.19 -23.21 -12.63
CA ARG A 405 14.33 -22.40 -13.53
C ARG A 405 12.96 -23.05 -13.77
N GLY A 406 12.89 -24.39 -13.74
CA GLY A 406 11.62 -25.12 -13.74
C GLY A 406 10.73 -24.76 -12.53
N GLY A 407 11.32 -24.49 -11.38
CA GLY A 407 10.62 -23.99 -10.20
C GLY A 407 10.02 -22.60 -10.43
N PHE A 408 10.75 -21.68 -11.05
CA PHE A 408 10.24 -20.35 -11.43
C PHE A 408 9.07 -20.48 -12.43
N ALA A 409 9.21 -21.31 -13.45
CA ALA A 409 8.17 -21.52 -14.45
C ALA A 409 6.88 -22.06 -13.81
N VAL A 410 6.99 -23.10 -12.95
CA VAL A 410 5.85 -23.68 -12.24
C VAL A 410 5.16 -22.63 -11.35
N ALA A 411 5.92 -21.90 -10.54
CA ALA A 411 5.35 -20.88 -9.66
C ALA A 411 4.63 -19.78 -10.46
N SER A 412 5.28 -19.23 -11.49
CA SER A 412 4.72 -18.15 -12.29
C SER A 412 3.46 -18.55 -13.04
N LEU A 413 3.47 -19.69 -13.72
CA LEU A 413 2.31 -20.17 -14.46
C LEU A 413 1.14 -20.51 -13.54
N ARG A 414 1.39 -21.19 -12.40
CA ARG A 414 0.33 -21.48 -11.43
C ARG A 414 -0.27 -20.23 -10.80
N LEU A 415 0.55 -19.24 -10.48
CA LEU A 415 0.06 -17.94 -9.97
C LEU A 415 -0.75 -17.16 -11.01
N LEU A 416 -0.61 -17.49 -12.30
CA LEU A 416 -1.42 -16.96 -13.41
C LEU A 416 -2.63 -17.84 -13.77
N GLY A 417 -2.92 -18.88 -12.96
CA GLY A 417 -4.13 -19.70 -13.12
C GLY A 417 -3.96 -20.99 -13.90
N TYR A 418 -2.75 -21.37 -14.34
CA TYR A 418 -2.50 -22.69 -14.93
C TYR A 418 -2.59 -23.76 -13.85
N THR A 419 -3.47 -24.74 -14.01
CA THR A 419 -3.82 -25.69 -12.94
C THR A 419 -3.01 -26.97 -12.96
N ASP A 420 -2.45 -27.39 -14.10
CA ASP A 420 -1.66 -28.63 -14.23
C ASP A 420 -0.26 -28.37 -14.79
N VAL A 421 0.57 -27.66 -14.02
CA VAL A 421 1.97 -27.37 -14.35
C VAL A 421 2.88 -28.05 -13.35
N VAL A 422 3.83 -28.82 -13.82
CA VAL A 422 4.87 -29.50 -13.00
C VAL A 422 6.26 -29.28 -13.60
N SER A 423 7.30 -29.46 -12.79
CA SER A 423 8.70 -29.42 -13.25
C SER A 423 9.34 -30.81 -13.27
N LEU A 424 10.20 -31.07 -14.22
CA LEU A 424 11.05 -32.29 -14.21
C LEU A 424 12.03 -32.20 -13.03
N ALA A 425 11.88 -33.10 -12.06
CA ALA A 425 12.74 -33.17 -10.88
C ALA A 425 14.20 -33.38 -11.27
N GLY A 426 15.08 -32.46 -10.91
CA GLY A 426 16.49 -32.47 -11.28
C GLY A 426 16.77 -32.13 -12.75
N GLY A 427 15.77 -31.70 -13.52
CA GLY A 427 15.87 -31.19 -14.88
C GLY A 427 16.50 -32.17 -15.86
N LEU A 428 17.12 -31.64 -16.94
CA LEU A 428 17.82 -32.43 -17.96
C LEU A 428 18.95 -33.26 -17.34
N GLY A 429 19.57 -32.84 -16.27
CA GLY A 429 20.59 -33.59 -15.55
C GLY A 429 20.07 -34.93 -15.03
N ALA A 430 18.87 -34.95 -14.42
CA ALA A 430 18.23 -36.18 -13.97
C ALA A 430 17.79 -37.09 -15.15
N TRP A 431 17.31 -36.48 -16.23
CA TRP A 431 16.96 -37.20 -17.46
C TRP A 431 18.17 -37.93 -18.05
N LYS A 432 19.31 -37.24 -18.19
CA LYS A 432 20.58 -37.83 -18.64
C LYS A 432 21.08 -38.92 -17.69
N LYS A 433 20.98 -38.73 -16.39
CA LYS A 433 21.37 -39.71 -15.35
C LYS A 433 20.53 -41.00 -15.43
N ALA A 434 19.28 -40.91 -15.87
CA ALA A 434 18.39 -42.03 -16.12
C ALA A 434 18.69 -42.73 -17.48
N ASN A 435 19.72 -42.29 -18.22
CA ASN A 435 20.08 -42.77 -19.57
C ASN A 435 18.93 -42.69 -20.58
N LEU A 436 18.07 -41.70 -20.48
CA LEU A 436 16.94 -41.46 -21.38
C LEU A 436 17.36 -40.68 -22.62
N PRO A 437 16.64 -40.81 -23.75
CA PRO A 437 17.04 -40.25 -25.05
C PRO A 437 17.15 -38.73 -25.06
N ILE A 438 18.15 -38.21 -25.76
CA ILE A 438 18.39 -36.78 -25.98
C ILE A 438 18.51 -36.54 -27.50
N VAL A 439 17.83 -35.49 -27.96
CA VAL A 439 17.99 -34.97 -29.33
C VAL A 439 19.07 -33.89 -29.31
N THR A 440 19.95 -33.88 -30.29
CA THR A 440 20.99 -32.87 -30.49
C THR A 440 20.66 -31.97 -31.68
N GLY A 441 21.10 -30.72 -31.63
CA GLY A 441 20.85 -29.72 -32.67
C GLY A 441 20.01 -28.57 -32.19
N SER A 442 19.52 -27.75 -33.11
CA SER A 442 18.68 -26.59 -32.77
C SER A 442 17.34 -27.01 -32.17
N PRO A 443 16.83 -26.24 -31.17
CA PRO A 443 15.55 -26.54 -30.58
C PRO A 443 14.42 -26.40 -31.61
N PRO A 444 13.32 -27.15 -31.46
CA PRO A 444 12.16 -26.99 -32.31
C PRO A 444 11.60 -25.58 -32.23
N ALA A 445 11.09 -25.08 -33.35
CA ALA A 445 10.40 -23.80 -33.36
C ALA A 445 9.19 -23.83 -32.41
N ALA A 446 8.98 -22.75 -31.67
CA ALA A 446 7.76 -22.60 -30.87
C ALA A 446 6.53 -22.69 -31.80
N PRO A 447 5.38 -23.21 -31.29
CA PRO A 447 4.15 -23.25 -32.07
C PRO A 447 3.76 -21.84 -32.54
N ALA A 448 2.94 -21.76 -33.57
CA ALA A 448 2.36 -20.51 -34.01
C ALA A 448 1.58 -19.88 -32.82
N ALA A 449 1.60 -18.55 -32.73
CA ALA A 449 0.86 -17.82 -31.72
C ALA A 449 -0.64 -18.19 -31.74
N GLY A 450 -1.17 -18.61 -30.60
CA GLY A 450 -2.58 -18.85 -30.38
C GLY A 450 -3.25 -17.61 -29.78
N THR A 451 -4.32 -17.83 -29.03
CA THR A 451 -4.94 -16.78 -28.20
C THR A 451 -4.33 -16.87 -26.79
N ALA A 452 -3.73 -15.78 -26.32
CA ALA A 452 -3.26 -15.74 -24.94
C ALA A 452 -4.43 -15.95 -23.96
N PRO A 453 -4.24 -16.72 -22.88
CA PRO A 453 -5.27 -16.91 -21.87
C PRO A 453 -5.57 -15.60 -21.15
N GLU A 454 -6.79 -15.47 -20.64
CA GLU A 454 -7.13 -14.36 -19.74
C GLU A 454 -6.47 -14.61 -18.37
N VAL A 455 -5.62 -13.69 -17.96
CA VAL A 455 -4.89 -13.75 -16.68
C VAL A 455 -4.95 -12.40 -15.98
N ASP A 456 -4.72 -12.41 -14.67
CA ASP A 456 -4.58 -11.15 -13.91
C ASP A 456 -3.40 -10.32 -14.47
N ALA A 457 -3.72 -9.20 -15.10
CA ALA A 457 -2.75 -8.34 -15.78
C ALA A 457 -1.68 -7.77 -14.82
N THR A 458 -2.03 -7.54 -13.56
CA THR A 458 -1.10 -7.02 -12.54
C THR A 458 -0.13 -8.10 -12.11
N ARG A 459 -0.61 -9.32 -11.86
CA ARG A 459 0.27 -10.47 -11.56
C ARG A 459 1.18 -10.78 -12.73
N LEU A 460 0.64 -10.76 -13.95
CA LEU A 460 1.44 -10.98 -15.17
C LEU A 460 2.57 -9.96 -15.28
N ARG A 461 2.26 -8.67 -15.14
CA ARG A 461 3.25 -7.58 -15.18
C ARG A 461 4.38 -7.81 -14.17
N ASP A 462 4.03 -8.07 -12.91
CA ASP A 462 5.00 -8.17 -11.82
C ASP A 462 5.87 -9.44 -11.95
N LEU A 463 5.27 -10.57 -12.33
CA LEU A 463 5.98 -11.83 -12.57
C LEU A 463 6.87 -11.76 -13.82
N ASP A 464 6.39 -11.13 -14.91
CA ASP A 464 7.20 -10.93 -16.12
C ASP A 464 8.39 -10.00 -15.84
N ALA A 465 8.18 -8.92 -15.09
CA ALA A 465 9.26 -8.04 -14.68
C ALA A 465 10.32 -8.78 -13.85
N TYR A 466 9.91 -9.69 -12.96
CA TYR A 466 10.84 -10.53 -12.20
C TYR A 466 11.61 -11.50 -13.09
N LEU A 467 10.93 -12.27 -13.95
CA LEU A 467 11.59 -13.26 -14.82
C LEU A 467 12.49 -12.60 -15.88
N SER A 468 12.09 -11.46 -16.43
CA SER A 468 12.88 -10.71 -17.42
C SER A 468 14.14 -10.07 -16.84
N ALA A 469 14.16 -9.80 -15.52
CA ALA A 469 15.29 -9.20 -14.81
C ALA A 469 16.26 -10.23 -14.20
N LEU A 470 16.03 -11.54 -14.42
CA LEU A 470 16.91 -12.57 -13.88
C LEU A 470 18.35 -12.40 -14.40
N PRO A 471 19.36 -12.37 -13.50
CA PRO A 471 20.76 -12.22 -13.90
C PRO A 471 21.31 -13.51 -14.55
N GLU A 472 22.45 -13.41 -15.18
CA GLU A 472 23.26 -14.57 -15.54
C GLU A 472 23.52 -15.45 -14.29
N GLY A 473 23.30 -16.76 -14.41
CA GLY A 473 23.37 -17.66 -13.26
C GLY A 473 22.11 -17.78 -12.41
N PHE A 474 21.06 -16.98 -12.68
CA PHE A 474 19.71 -17.14 -12.11
C PHE A 474 19.69 -17.19 -10.58
N TYR A 475 20.51 -16.37 -9.91
CA TYR A 475 20.67 -16.37 -8.45
C TYR A 475 21.04 -17.73 -7.86
N THR A 476 21.86 -18.52 -8.55
CA THR A 476 22.35 -19.81 -8.00
C THR A 476 23.78 -19.72 -7.47
N VAL A 477 24.08 -20.55 -6.49
CA VAL A 477 25.44 -20.83 -6.02
C VAL A 477 25.71 -22.32 -6.16
N LYS A 478 26.92 -22.71 -6.60
CA LYS A 478 27.33 -24.12 -6.68
C LYS A 478 27.79 -24.63 -5.31
N ALA A 479 27.66 -25.93 -5.06
CA ALA A 479 28.02 -26.53 -3.79
C ALA A 479 29.49 -26.28 -3.37
N PRO A 480 30.50 -26.44 -4.23
CA PRO A 480 31.89 -26.12 -3.86
C PRO A 480 32.13 -24.64 -3.54
N ASP A 481 31.44 -23.73 -4.27
CA ASP A 481 31.58 -22.29 -4.06
C ASP A 481 30.96 -21.89 -2.72
N LEU A 482 29.75 -22.39 -2.41
CA LEU A 482 29.12 -22.18 -1.11
C LEU A 482 29.96 -22.74 0.04
N ASN A 483 30.54 -23.93 -0.11
CA ASN A 483 31.42 -24.49 0.90
C ASN A 483 32.63 -23.60 1.15
N THR A 484 33.17 -22.99 0.11
CA THR A 484 34.28 -22.01 0.24
C THR A 484 33.85 -20.77 1.02
N GLU A 485 32.66 -20.23 0.77
CA GLU A 485 32.10 -19.09 1.52
C GLU A 485 31.91 -19.45 3.01
N LEU A 486 31.39 -20.63 3.31
CA LEU A 486 31.17 -21.09 4.69
C LEU A 486 32.46 -21.22 5.50
N ILE A 487 33.55 -21.72 4.87
CA ILE A 487 34.86 -21.87 5.51
C ILE A 487 35.58 -20.50 5.61
N GLY A 488 35.36 -19.59 4.65
CA GLY A 488 36.03 -18.31 4.52
C GLY A 488 35.62 -17.21 5.53
N GLY A 489 34.64 -17.47 6.41
CA GLY A 489 34.20 -16.55 7.48
C GLY A 489 33.20 -15.47 7.05
N ALA A 490 32.72 -15.48 5.79
CA ALA A 490 31.63 -14.64 5.29
C ALA A 490 30.36 -15.48 5.03
N ALA A 491 30.02 -16.35 5.96
CA ALA A 491 28.95 -17.32 5.82
C ALA A 491 27.59 -16.64 5.64
N PRO A 492 26.83 -16.95 4.55
CA PRO A 492 25.45 -16.52 4.40
C PRO A 492 24.55 -17.27 5.41
N PHE A 493 23.37 -16.73 5.66
CA PHE A 493 22.32 -17.47 6.36
C PHE A 493 21.85 -18.65 5.49
N ILE A 494 21.90 -19.87 6.01
CA ILE A 494 21.51 -21.09 5.30
C ILE A 494 20.07 -21.45 5.68
N LEU A 495 19.16 -21.39 4.70
CA LEU A 495 17.76 -21.74 4.83
C LEU A 495 17.46 -23.08 4.13
N ASP A 496 17.25 -24.13 4.90
CA ASP A 496 16.86 -25.43 4.37
C ASP A 496 15.34 -25.58 4.37
N VAL A 497 14.73 -25.61 3.16
CA VAL A 497 13.28 -25.69 2.99
C VAL A 497 12.77 -27.10 2.75
N ARG A 498 13.56 -28.12 3.10
CA ARG A 498 13.11 -29.52 3.13
C ARG A 498 12.17 -29.74 4.32
N THR A 499 11.43 -30.86 4.29
CA THR A 499 10.67 -31.27 5.49
C THR A 499 11.63 -31.59 6.63
N ALA A 500 11.12 -31.53 7.87
CA ALA A 500 11.90 -31.89 9.05
C ALA A 500 12.43 -33.34 8.96
N ASP A 501 11.64 -34.26 8.39
CA ASP A 501 12.04 -35.65 8.18
C ASP A 501 13.19 -35.78 7.14
N GLU A 502 13.13 -35.05 6.02
CA GLU A 502 14.24 -35.01 5.03
C GLU A 502 15.52 -34.39 5.65
N PHE A 503 15.37 -33.34 6.46
CA PHE A 503 16.47 -32.67 7.14
C PHE A 503 17.19 -33.60 8.12
N ALA A 504 16.43 -34.33 8.92
CA ALA A 504 16.96 -35.25 9.93
C ALA A 504 17.51 -36.56 9.30
N ALA A 505 16.84 -37.12 8.27
CA ALA A 505 17.19 -38.41 7.71
C ALA A 505 18.36 -38.34 6.70
N ASP A 506 18.39 -37.28 5.87
CA ASP A 506 19.42 -37.13 4.81
C ASP A 506 20.63 -36.29 5.30
N GLY A 507 20.61 -35.80 6.54
CA GLY A 507 21.58 -34.83 7.08
C GLY A 507 21.44 -33.44 6.45
N HIS A 508 22.23 -32.46 6.92
CA HIS A 508 22.11 -31.06 6.51
C HIS A 508 23.47 -30.34 6.47
N ILE A 509 23.50 -29.14 5.92
CA ILE A 509 24.67 -28.25 5.99
C ILE A 509 24.76 -27.69 7.42
N GLU A 510 25.94 -27.75 8.03
CA GLU A 510 26.14 -27.24 9.39
C GLU A 510 25.70 -25.76 9.52
N GLY A 511 24.93 -25.45 10.57
CA GLY A 511 24.39 -24.11 10.80
C GLY A 511 23.14 -23.77 9.97
N ALA A 512 22.61 -24.70 9.17
CA ALA A 512 21.36 -24.49 8.44
C ALA A 512 20.15 -24.42 9.37
N VAL A 513 19.27 -23.45 9.13
CA VAL A 513 17.96 -23.33 9.77
C VAL A 513 16.94 -24.08 8.91
N ASN A 514 16.26 -25.06 9.49
CA ASN A 514 15.21 -25.81 8.79
C ASN A 514 13.85 -25.13 8.96
N LEU A 515 13.32 -24.62 7.86
CA LEU A 515 11.94 -24.12 7.74
C LEU A 515 11.31 -24.75 6.48
N PRO A 516 10.45 -25.75 6.63
CA PRO A 516 9.78 -26.36 5.48
C PRO A 516 9.17 -25.31 4.54
N VAL A 517 9.23 -25.55 3.23
CA VAL A 517 8.78 -24.60 2.20
C VAL A 517 7.38 -24.04 2.48
N THR A 518 6.49 -24.85 3.06
CA THR A 518 5.13 -24.47 3.44
C THR A 518 5.06 -23.49 4.62
N ASP A 519 6.10 -23.43 5.43
CA ASP A 519 6.11 -22.73 6.72
C ASP A 519 6.99 -21.47 6.71
N VAL A 520 7.82 -21.29 5.65
CA VAL A 520 8.80 -20.19 5.58
C VAL A 520 8.15 -18.82 5.78
N LEU A 521 7.06 -18.53 5.04
CA LEU A 521 6.47 -17.19 5.06
C LEU A 521 5.65 -16.90 6.33
N ALA A 522 5.21 -17.93 7.05
CA ALA A 522 4.63 -17.79 8.38
C ALA A 522 5.70 -17.54 9.47
N ASN A 523 6.98 -17.81 9.17
CA ASN A 523 8.09 -17.76 10.11
C ASN A 523 9.21 -16.80 9.69
N LEU A 524 8.89 -15.71 8.97
CA LEU A 524 9.87 -14.72 8.51
C LEU A 524 10.70 -14.08 9.63
N SER A 525 10.21 -14.10 10.88
CA SER A 525 10.97 -13.62 12.05
C SER A 525 12.20 -14.46 12.37
N GLN A 526 12.32 -15.69 11.83
CA GLN A 526 13.51 -16.53 11.96
C GLN A 526 14.58 -16.25 10.89
N LEU A 527 14.25 -15.45 9.88
CA LEU A 527 15.20 -14.96 8.89
C LEU A 527 15.91 -13.70 9.39
N PRO A 528 17.06 -13.33 8.79
CA PRO A 528 17.71 -12.07 9.10
C PRO A 528 16.74 -10.88 8.97
N ALA A 529 16.71 -10.01 9.98
CA ALA A 529 15.88 -8.81 10.00
C ALA A 529 16.29 -7.81 8.91
N ASP A 530 17.60 -7.74 8.62
CA ASP A 530 18.12 -7.00 7.47
C ASP A 530 17.83 -7.79 6.18
N LYS A 531 16.95 -7.25 5.36
CA LYS A 531 16.59 -7.87 4.08
C LYS A 531 17.71 -7.83 3.03
N ALA A 532 18.78 -7.10 3.26
CA ALA A 532 20.00 -7.12 2.46
C ALA A 532 21.04 -8.15 2.96
N ALA A 533 20.76 -8.85 4.06
CA ALA A 533 21.65 -9.92 4.52
C ALA A 533 21.68 -11.09 3.51
N PRO A 534 22.86 -11.69 3.25
CA PRO A 534 22.98 -12.79 2.32
C PRO A 534 22.31 -14.06 2.84
N ILE A 535 21.39 -14.63 2.05
CA ILE A 535 20.66 -15.87 2.33
C ILE A 535 20.92 -16.89 1.21
N VAL A 536 21.23 -18.12 1.56
CA VAL A 536 21.23 -19.23 0.62
C VAL A 536 20.12 -20.20 0.99
N VAL A 537 19.15 -20.32 0.09
CA VAL A 537 18.06 -21.30 0.21
C VAL A 537 18.48 -22.62 -0.40
N LEU A 538 18.11 -23.72 0.21
CA LEU A 538 18.32 -25.04 -0.35
C LEU A 538 17.15 -25.97 -0.11
N CYS A 539 16.99 -26.94 -1.00
CA CYS A 539 16.11 -28.09 -0.80
C CYS A 539 16.81 -29.36 -1.33
N LYS A 540 16.07 -30.41 -1.63
CA LYS A 540 16.67 -31.66 -2.13
C LYS A 540 17.34 -31.52 -3.50
N SER A 541 16.69 -30.82 -4.47
CA SER A 541 17.14 -30.74 -5.88
C SER A 541 17.13 -29.32 -6.48
N GLY A 542 16.82 -28.29 -5.69
CA GLY A 542 16.79 -26.88 -6.11
C GLY A 542 15.40 -26.34 -6.52
N HIS A 543 14.37 -27.16 -6.70
CA HIS A 543 13.03 -26.75 -7.14
C HIS A 543 12.27 -25.93 -6.07
N ARG A 544 12.07 -26.50 -4.87
CA ARG A 544 11.43 -25.80 -3.74
C ARG A 544 12.21 -24.53 -3.35
N GLY A 545 13.55 -24.63 -3.35
CA GLY A 545 14.43 -23.50 -3.07
C GLY A 545 14.26 -22.36 -4.08
N ALA A 546 14.01 -22.66 -5.38
CA ALA A 546 13.74 -21.65 -6.38
C ALA A 546 12.44 -20.88 -6.11
N MET A 547 11.34 -21.59 -5.79
CA MET A 547 10.06 -20.94 -5.45
C MET A 547 10.18 -20.08 -4.18
N THR A 548 10.90 -20.57 -3.17
CA THR A 548 11.16 -19.80 -1.94
C THR A 548 12.01 -18.56 -2.22
N LEU A 549 13.08 -18.69 -3.02
CA LEU A 549 13.92 -17.56 -3.44
C LEU A 549 13.08 -16.48 -4.13
N MET A 550 12.27 -16.87 -5.12
CA MET A 550 11.40 -15.95 -5.85
C MET A 550 10.45 -15.22 -4.88
N ALA A 551 9.81 -15.95 -3.97
CA ALA A 551 8.93 -15.37 -2.96
C ALA A 551 9.69 -14.36 -2.08
N LEU A 552 10.83 -14.73 -1.52
CA LEU A 552 11.61 -13.84 -0.64
C LEU A 552 12.09 -12.59 -1.37
N GLN A 553 12.57 -12.71 -2.62
CA GLN A 553 13.00 -11.55 -3.40
C GLN A 553 11.83 -10.62 -3.72
N MET A 554 10.65 -11.15 -4.09
CA MET A 554 9.44 -10.34 -4.30
C MET A 554 8.91 -9.71 -3.00
N LEU A 555 9.30 -10.24 -1.83
CA LEU A 555 9.05 -9.64 -0.52
C LEU A 555 10.15 -8.65 -0.07
N GLY A 556 11.15 -8.40 -0.93
CA GLY A 556 12.17 -7.38 -0.73
C GLY A 556 13.48 -7.86 -0.10
N TYR A 557 13.73 -9.16 0.03
CA TYR A 557 15.04 -9.70 0.37
C TYR A 557 15.94 -9.66 -0.86
N SER A 558 16.99 -8.81 -0.87
CA SER A 558 17.78 -8.54 -2.08
C SER A 558 18.89 -9.55 -2.37
N GLU A 559 19.48 -10.16 -1.34
CA GLU A 559 20.67 -11.01 -1.43
C GLU A 559 20.34 -12.50 -1.20
N VAL A 560 19.31 -12.99 -1.90
CA VAL A 560 18.88 -14.41 -1.81
C VAL A 560 19.40 -15.19 -3.00
N ARG A 561 20.07 -16.33 -2.73
CA ARG A 561 20.55 -17.28 -3.73
C ARG A 561 19.99 -18.67 -3.43
N ASN A 562 19.96 -19.56 -4.43
CA ASN A 562 19.56 -20.96 -4.27
C ASN A 562 20.75 -21.89 -4.52
N LEU A 563 20.92 -22.91 -3.70
CA LEU A 563 21.94 -23.95 -3.93
C LEU A 563 21.57 -24.76 -5.17
N ALA A 564 22.39 -24.62 -6.22
CA ALA A 564 22.19 -25.33 -7.48
C ALA A 564 22.21 -26.85 -7.27
N GLY A 565 21.10 -27.52 -7.62
CA GLY A 565 20.94 -28.97 -7.41
C GLY A 565 20.66 -29.38 -5.96
N GLY A 566 20.58 -28.42 -5.02
CA GLY A 566 20.24 -28.64 -3.61
C GLY A 566 21.17 -29.61 -2.88
N MET A 567 20.67 -30.30 -1.86
CA MET A 567 21.44 -31.30 -1.09
C MET A 567 21.97 -32.45 -1.96
N ASN A 568 21.29 -32.80 -3.04
CA ASN A 568 21.80 -33.79 -3.97
C ASN A 568 23.15 -33.39 -4.58
N ALA A 569 23.33 -32.11 -4.93
CA ALA A 569 24.60 -31.60 -5.47
C ALA A 569 25.66 -31.44 -4.38
N TRP A 570 25.26 -31.05 -3.15
CA TRP A 570 26.14 -30.97 -1.99
C TRP A 570 26.76 -32.31 -1.66
N THR A 571 25.93 -33.34 -1.54
CA THR A 571 26.35 -34.73 -1.25
C THR A 571 27.18 -35.34 -2.40
N ALA A 572 26.79 -35.05 -3.67
CA ALA A 572 27.54 -35.53 -4.84
C ALA A 572 28.93 -34.89 -4.96
N ALA A 573 29.16 -33.72 -4.34
CA ALA A 573 30.46 -33.09 -4.24
C ALA A 573 31.24 -33.55 -2.98
N GLU A 574 30.75 -34.57 -2.27
CA GLU A 574 31.38 -35.16 -1.06
C GLU A 574 31.68 -34.12 0.03
N LEU A 575 30.82 -33.07 0.13
CA LEU A 575 30.99 -31.99 1.11
C LEU A 575 30.42 -32.39 2.49
N PRO A 576 30.90 -31.76 3.59
CA PRO A 576 30.50 -32.12 4.93
C PRO A 576 28.99 -32.03 5.16
N VAL A 577 28.42 -33.04 5.83
CA VAL A 577 27.01 -33.13 6.22
C VAL A 577 26.94 -33.35 7.72
N ALA A 578 26.19 -32.50 8.44
CA ALA A 578 25.81 -32.68 9.82
C ALA A 578 24.57 -33.59 9.92
N ASN A 579 24.44 -34.33 11.04
CA ASN A 579 23.31 -35.24 11.33
C ASN A 579 22.43 -34.69 12.44
#